data_b5730d6d9ecb75171247e9e46ed39306
#
_entry.id   b5730d6d9ecb75171247e9e46ed39306
#
_cell.length_a   1.000
_cell.length_b   1.000
_cell.length_c   1.000
_cell.angle_alpha   90.00
_cell.angle_beta   90.00
_cell.angle_gamma   90.00
#
_symmetry.space_group_name_H-M   'P 1'
#
loop_
_entity.id
_entity.type
_entity.pdbx_description
1 polymer ?
#
loop_
_entity_poly.entity_id
_entity_poly.type
_entity_poly.pdbx_seq_one_letter_code
_entity_poly.pdbx_strand_id
1 'polypeptide(L)'
;AQSPSAAGPAGSALAALEAGITTPVLLTTCDHPLLTAEMVKTFIVAAKATGADFCVGLAEKSVIDPAYPHVKRTYLNFKDTSTSGCNLFYIANDAGLAAIRFWQSAQHHRKNPLKLASQFGVGIFFRYLFGQLTLDGAFKYASKRMKISAKPVLLPFAEAAIDVDKPSDKTLVEEILKARDARG
;
A
#
# COMPACT_ATOMS: atom_id res chain seq x y z
N ALA A 1 12.89 -16.90 -10.13
CA ALA A 1 11.92 -17.37 -11.12
C ALA A 1 11.13 -16.16 -11.64
N GLN A 2 10.97 -16.05 -12.95
CA GLN A 2 10.09 -15.03 -13.55
C GLN A 2 8.71 -15.66 -13.78
N SER A 3 7.67 -15.05 -13.23
CA SER A 3 6.28 -15.41 -13.52
C SER A 3 5.75 -14.54 -14.67
N PRO A 4 4.89 -15.06 -15.56
CA PRO A 4 4.25 -14.26 -16.60
C PRO A 4 3.48 -13.08 -16.00
N SER A 5 3.53 -11.92 -16.67
CA SER A 5 2.72 -10.77 -16.27
C SER A 5 1.24 -11.10 -16.44
N ALA A 6 0.47 -10.99 -15.36
CA ALA A 6 -0.98 -11.14 -15.39
C ALA A 6 -1.67 -9.76 -15.47
N ALA A 7 -3.00 -9.74 -15.55
CA ALA A 7 -3.78 -8.50 -15.65
C ALA A 7 -3.69 -7.66 -14.35
N GLY A 8 -2.66 -6.82 -14.26
CA GLY A 8 -2.40 -5.88 -13.17
C GLY A 8 -1.60 -6.45 -11.99
N PRO A 9 -1.20 -5.58 -11.02
CA PRO A 9 -0.28 -5.96 -9.95
C PRO A 9 -0.80 -7.09 -9.05
N ALA A 10 -2.08 -7.07 -8.67
CA ALA A 10 -2.69 -8.11 -7.86
C ALA A 10 -2.75 -9.46 -8.58
N GLY A 11 -3.02 -9.46 -9.90
CA GLY A 11 -2.99 -10.67 -10.71
C GLY A 11 -1.58 -11.28 -10.81
N SER A 12 -0.56 -10.43 -11.02
CA SER A 12 0.84 -10.87 -11.05
C SER A 12 1.30 -11.44 -9.70
N ALA A 13 0.86 -10.83 -8.60
CA ALA A 13 1.14 -11.33 -7.25
C ALA A 13 0.53 -12.72 -7.02
N LEU A 14 -0.74 -12.90 -7.38
CA LEU A 14 -1.42 -14.21 -7.27
C LEU A 14 -0.73 -15.27 -8.13
N ALA A 15 -0.40 -14.95 -9.38
CA ALA A 15 0.30 -15.89 -10.27
C ALA A 15 1.66 -16.32 -9.70
N ALA A 16 2.41 -15.40 -9.07
CA ALA A 16 3.68 -15.72 -8.42
C ALA A 16 3.49 -16.65 -7.22
N LEU A 17 2.45 -16.44 -6.41
CA LEU A 17 2.12 -17.28 -5.27
C LEU A 17 1.65 -18.68 -5.72
N GLU A 18 0.84 -18.75 -6.78
CA GLU A 18 0.42 -20.02 -7.39
C GLU A 18 1.59 -20.79 -8.02
N ALA A 19 2.66 -20.08 -8.45
CA ALA A 19 3.91 -20.67 -8.95
C ALA A 19 4.82 -21.22 -7.83
N GLY A 20 4.37 -21.24 -6.56
CA GLY A 20 5.06 -21.89 -5.44
C GLY A 20 5.83 -20.95 -4.51
N ILE A 21 5.61 -19.63 -4.59
CA ILE A 21 6.12 -18.71 -3.57
C ILE A 21 5.26 -18.89 -2.30
N THR A 22 5.91 -19.27 -1.20
CA THR A 22 5.23 -19.54 0.08
C THR A 22 5.27 -18.33 1.00
N THR A 23 4.28 -18.24 1.91
CA THR A 23 4.24 -17.26 2.99
C THR A 23 5.24 -17.60 4.11
N PRO A 24 5.80 -16.63 4.85
CA PRO A 24 5.52 -15.20 4.72
C PRO A 24 6.22 -14.57 3.50
N VAL A 25 5.56 -13.60 2.86
CA VAL A 25 6.09 -12.91 1.69
C VAL A 25 5.93 -11.40 1.80
N LEU A 26 6.95 -10.67 1.35
CA LEU A 26 6.88 -9.24 1.09
C LEU A 26 6.59 -9.02 -0.40
N LEU A 27 5.58 -8.23 -0.68
CA LEU A 27 5.23 -7.79 -2.02
C LEU A 27 5.51 -6.29 -2.15
N THR A 28 6.15 -5.89 -3.24
CA THR A 28 6.34 -4.49 -3.63
C THR A 28 6.21 -4.34 -5.14
N THR A 29 6.11 -3.10 -5.61
CA THR A 29 6.06 -2.78 -7.05
C THR A 29 7.43 -2.41 -7.58
N CYS A 30 7.64 -2.53 -8.90
CA CYS A 30 8.92 -2.26 -9.55
C CYS A 30 9.14 -0.77 -9.88
N ASP A 31 8.16 0.08 -9.65
CA ASP A 31 8.15 1.52 -9.90
C ASP A 31 8.58 2.35 -8.68
N HIS A 32 9.30 1.76 -7.74
CA HIS A 32 9.66 2.33 -6.44
C HIS A 32 11.18 2.47 -6.24
N PRO A 33 11.88 3.33 -7.04
CA PRO A 33 13.34 3.39 -7.08
C PRO A 33 13.99 4.00 -5.82
N LEU A 34 13.22 4.69 -4.96
CA LEU A 34 13.72 5.26 -3.71
C LEU A 34 13.65 4.29 -2.53
N LEU A 35 13.10 3.09 -2.72
CA LEU A 35 12.98 2.08 -1.68
C LEU A 35 14.36 1.63 -1.21
N THR A 36 14.60 1.73 0.10
CA THR A 36 15.85 1.30 0.74
C THR A 36 15.68 0.04 1.56
N ALA A 37 16.80 -0.66 1.82
CA ALA A 37 16.80 -1.82 2.70
C ALA A 37 16.33 -1.47 4.12
N GLU A 38 16.60 -0.25 4.60
CA GLU A 38 16.13 0.24 5.90
C GLU A 38 14.60 0.36 5.93
N MET A 39 13.98 0.96 4.91
CA MET A 39 12.53 1.07 4.80
C MET A 39 11.86 -0.30 4.79
N VAL A 40 12.40 -1.23 4.01
CA VAL A 40 11.92 -2.62 3.93
C VAL A 40 12.04 -3.33 5.28
N LYS A 41 13.20 -3.22 5.94
CA LYS A 41 13.44 -3.83 7.25
C LYS A 41 12.49 -3.26 8.32
N THR A 42 12.35 -1.94 8.37
CA THR A 42 11.43 -1.25 9.29
C THR A 42 10.00 -1.72 9.07
N PHE A 43 9.55 -1.79 7.82
CA PHE A 43 8.21 -2.28 7.49
C PHE A 43 8.00 -3.73 7.95
N ILE A 44 8.93 -4.65 7.62
CA ILE A 44 8.81 -6.06 7.98
C ILE A 44 8.78 -6.25 9.50
N VAL A 45 9.64 -5.55 10.24
CA VAL A 45 9.67 -5.64 11.71
C VAL A 45 8.35 -5.15 12.31
N ALA A 46 7.86 -3.99 11.87
CA ALA A 46 6.60 -3.44 12.34
C ALA A 46 5.40 -4.33 11.93
N ALA A 47 5.38 -4.85 10.71
CA ALA A 47 4.33 -5.75 10.24
C ALA A 47 4.26 -7.03 11.07
N LYS A 48 5.40 -7.68 11.34
CA LYS A 48 5.48 -8.87 12.20
C LYS A 48 4.99 -8.58 13.62
N ALA A 49 5.34 -7.42 14.17
CA ALA A 49 4.90 -7.02 15.52
C ALA A 49 3.37 -6.85 15.64
N THR A 50 2.65 -6.60 14.53
CA THR A 50 1.18 -6.53 14.56
C THR A 50 0.50 -7.87 14.81
N GLY A 51 1.14 -8.99 14.48
CA GLY A 51 0.56 -10.32 14.46
C GLY A 51 -0.56 -10.51 13.43
N ALA A 52 -0.73 -9.59 12.49
CA ALA A 52 -1.79 -9.64 11.49
C ALA A 52 -1.43 -10.57 10.32
N ASP A 53 -2.46 -11.11 9.65
CA ASP A 53 -2.31 -11.96 8.46
C ASP A 53 -1.80 -11.16 7.26
N PHE A 54 -2.17 -9.87 7.20
CA PHE A 54 -1.83 -8.97 6.11
C PHE A 54 -1.55 -7.56 6.61
N CYS A 55 -0.46 -6.94 6.15
CA CYS A 55 -0.13 -5.55 6.47
C CYS A 55 0.13 -4.73 5.22
N VAL A 56 -0.24 -3.45 5.29
CA VAL A 56 -0.02 -2.45 4.23
C VAL A 56 0.86 -1.34 4.77
N GLY A 57 1.95 -1.03 4.06
CA GLY A 57 2.81 0.12 4.34
C GLY A 57 2.16 1.42 3.86
N LEU A 58 2.04 2.38 4.75
CA LEU A 58 1.50 3.71 4.50
C LEU A 58 2.45 4.77 5.05
N ALA A 59 2.50 5.95 4.44
CA ALA A 59 3.16 7.13 5.00
C ALA A 59 2.13 8.25 5.20
N GLU A 60 2.23 8.94 6.33
CA GLU A 60 1.31 10.03 6.64
C GLU A 60 1.67 11.30 5.86
N LYS A 61 0.65 12.09 5.55
CA LYS A 61 0.81 13.42 4.94
C LYS A 61 1.72 14.32 5.78
N SER A 62 1.61 14.22 7.11
CA SER A 62 2.47 14.95 8.06
C SER A 62 3.96 14.63 7.95
N VAL A 63 4.30 13.46 7.39
CA VAL A 63 5.69 13.05 7.11
C VAL A 63 6.11 13.45 5.70
N ILE A 64 5.20 13.35 4.72
CA ILE A 64 5.50 13.56 3.30
C ILE A 64 5.61 15.06 2.98
N ASP A 65 4.61 15.85 3.34
CA ASP A 65 4.51 17.26 2.92
C ASP A 65 5.68 18.12 3.42
N PRO A 66 6.18 18.01 4.66
CA PRO A 66 7.35 18.77 5.09
C PRO A 66 8.64 18.41 4.35
N ALA A 67 8.80 17.13 3.97
CA ALA A 67 9.97 16.65 3.25
C ALA A 67 9.92 17.02 1.75
N TYR A 68 8.72 17.02 1.16
CA TYR A 68 8.50 17.23 -0.28
C TYR A 68 7.30 18.15 -0.53
N PRO A 69 7.34 19.45 -0.17
CA PRO A 69 6.18 20.35 -0.18
C PRO A 69 5.62 20.63 -1.59
N HIS A 70 6.41 20.39 -2.63
CA HIS A 70 5.99 20.62 -4.03
C HIS A 70 5.50 19.35 -4.73
N VAL A 71 5.52 18.20 -4.05
CA VAL A 71 5.13 16.92 -4.63
C VAL A 71 3.64 16.67 -4.42
N LYS A 72 2.90 16.57 -5.52
CA LYS A 72 1.49 16.21 -5.48
C LYS A 72 1.34 14.70 -5.33
N ARG A 73 0.85 14.26 -4.17
CA ARG A 73 0.53 12.85 -3.90
C ARG A 73 -0.98 12.63 -3.75
N THR A 74 -1.42 11.42 -4.03
CA THR A 74 -2.79 11.01 -3.76
C THR A 74 -2.89 10.56 -2.31
N TYR A 75 -3.70 11.25 -1.52
CA TYR A 75 -3.95 10.90 -0.14
C TYR A 75 -5.32 10.27 0.06
N LEU A 76 -5.38 9.23 0.86
CA LEU A 76 -6.59 8.74 1.47
C LEU A 76 -6.82 9.54 2.76
N ASN A 77 -7.90 10.30 2.80
CA ASN A 77 -8.21 11.20 3.92
C ASN A 77 -9.14 10.49 4.90
N PHE A 78 -8.60 10.13 6.05
CA PHE A 78 -9.37 9.59 7.17
C PHE A 78 -9.68 10.70 8.19
N LYS A 79 -10.55 10.40 9.15
CA LYS A 79 -10.90 11.34 10.23
C LYS A 79 -9.70 11.76 11.08
N ASP A 80 -8.80 10.82 11.31
CA ASP A 80 -7.65 10.93 12.23
C ASP A 80 -6.33 11.19 11.52
N THR A 81 -6.21 10.85 10.22
CA THR A 81 -4.98 11.04 9.44
C THR A 81 -5.25 11.06 7.95
N SER A 82 -4.29 11.58 7.18
CA SER A 82 -4.25 11.43 5.72
C SER A 82 -3.01 10.64 5.35
N THR A 83 -3.15 9.59 4.56
CA THR A 83 -2.05 8.67 4.23
C THR A 83 -1.92 8.43 2.73
N SER A 84 -0.71 8.14 2.29
CA SER A 84 -0.39 7.65 0.95
C SER A 84 0.17 6.22 1.03
N GLY A 85 -0.09 5.39 0.01
CA GLY A 85 0.45 4.03 -0.08
C GLY A 85 1.95 4.03 -0.34
N CYS A 86 2.65 3.07 0.28
CA CYS A 86 4.08 2.86 0.08
C CYS A 86 4.39 1.67 -0.85
N ASN A 87 3.37 1.10 -1.48
CA ASN A 87 3.49 -0.10 -2.32
C ASN A 87 4.25 -1.26 -1.64
N LEU A 88 4.11 -1.35 -0.30
CA LEU A 88 4.67 -2.40 0.53
C LEU A 88 3.54 -3.20 1.18
N PHE A 89 3.54 -4.50 0.96
CA PHE A 89 2.52 -5.41 1.47
C PHE A 89 3.21 -6.63 2.10
N TYR A 90 2.86 -6.94 3.35
CA TYR A 90 3.35 -8.12 4.04
C TYR A 90 2.22 -9.12 4.21
N ILE A 91 2.42 -10.33 3.70
CA ILE A 91 1.49 -11.46 3.80
C ILE A 91 2.13 -12.46 4.75
N ALA A 92 1.62 -12.53 5.98
CA ALA A 92 2.24 -13.34 7.03
C ALA A 92 1.99 -14.84 6.87
N ASN A 93 0.83 -15.20 6.31
CA ASN A 93 0.38 -16.57 6.15
C ASN A 93 -0.64 -16.69 5.00
N ASP A 94 -1.08 -17.89 4.71
CA ASP A 94 -1.99 -18.18 3.59
C ASP A 94 -3.36 -17.52 3.73
N ALA A 95 -3.83 -17.24 4.96
CA ALA A 95 -5.07 -16.48 5.16
C ALA A 95 -4.96 -15.08 4.57
N GLY A 96 -3.77 -14.44 4.68
CA GLY A 96 -3.47 -13.12 4.13
C GLY A 96 -3.63 -13.02 2.60
N LEU A 97 -3.61 -14.15 1.87
CA LEU A 97 -3.87 -14.18 0.43
C LEU A 97 -5.28 -13.70 0.06
N ALA A 98 -6.22 -13.76 1.00
CA ALA A 98 -7.55 -13.21 0.80
C ALA A 98 -7.54 -11.70 0.51
N ALA A 99 -6.56 -10.97 1.06
CA ALA A 99 -6.38 -9.54 0.77
C ALA A 99 -5.99 -9.29 -0.69
N ILE A 100 -5.11 -10.12 -1.26
CA ILE A 100 -4.67 -10.01 -2.65
C ILE A 100 -5.82 -10.33 -3.61
N ARG A 101 -6.62 -11.38 -3.31
CA ARG A 101 -7.82 -11.71 -4.09
C ARG A 101 -8.87 -10.59 -4.02
N PHE A 102 -9.06 -10.01 -2.84
CA PHE A 102 -9.94 -8.85 -2.67
C PHE A 102 -9.46 -7.65 -3.48
N TRP A 103 -8.16 -7.34 -3.44
CA TRP A 103 -7.56 -6.27 -4.24
C TRP A 103 -7.73 -6.51 -5.75
N GLN A 104 -7.49 -7.73 -6.22
CA GLN A 104 -7.72 -8.09 -7.62
C GLN A 104 -9.17 -7.82 -8.04
N SER A 105 -10.15 -8.22 -7.22
CA SER A 105 -11.56 -7.96 -7.52
C SER A 105 -11.90 -6.47 -7.51
N ALA A 106 -11.28 -5.69 -6.60
CA ALA A 106 -11.46 -4.25 -6.52
C ALA A 106 -10.86 -3.52 -7.74
N GLN A 107 -9.72 -3.96 -8.25
CA GLN A 107 -9.10 -3.39 -9.46
C GLN A 107 -10.02 -3.48 -10.69
N HIS A 108 -10.79 -4.55 -10.84
CA HIS A 108 -11.75 -4.68 -11.93
C HIS A 108 -12.89 -3.65 -11.86
N HIS A 109 -13.17 -3.11 -10.68
CA HIS A 109 -14.26 -2.16 -10.45
C HIS A 109 -13.81 -0.71 -10.24
N ARG A 110 -12.49 -0.41 -10.35
CA ARG A 110 -11.93 0.93 -10.11
C ARG A 110 -12.55 2.07 -10.92
N LYS A 111 -13.10 1.75 -12.10
CA LYS A 111 -13.79 2.71 -12.99
C LYS A 111 -15.26 2.93 -12.62
N ASN A 112 -15.82 2.16 -11.69
CA ASN A 112 -17.21 2.27 -11.28
C ASN A 112 -17.30 2.49 -9.76
N PRO A 113 -17.43 3.76 -9.31
CA PRO A 113 -17.42 4.09 -7.89
C PRO A 113 -18.56 3.44 -7.10
N LEU A 114 -19.73 3.20 -7.73
CA LEU A 114 -20.84 2.51 -7.08
C LEU A 114 -20.55 1.03 -6.85
N LYS A 115 -19.91 0.35 -7.80
CA LYS A 115 -19.49 -1.05 -7.63
C LYS A 115 -18.36 -1.15 -6.61
N LEU A 116 -17.42 -0.20 -6.60
CA LEU A 116 -16.39 -0.13 -5.58
C LEU A 116 -17.01 0.08 -4.19
N ALA A 117 -17.94 1.03 -4.06
CA ALA A 117 -18.69 1.27 -2.83
C ALA A 117 -19.47 0.02 -2.37
N SER A 118 -20.07 -0.75 -3.27
CA SER A 118 -20.78 -1.98 -2.92
C SER A 118 -19.85 -3.08 -2.41
N GLN A 119 -18.61 -3.15 -2.92
CA GLN A 119 -17.61 -4.09 -2.41
C GLN A 119 -17.15 -3.75 -0.99
N PHE A 120 -16.93 -2.46 -0.71
CA PHE A 120 -16.57 -1.99 0.63
C PHE A 120 -17.78 -1.80 1.56
N GLY A 121 -19.02 -1.89 1.04
CA GLY A 121 -20.25 -1.63 1.78
C GLY A 121 -20.64 -0.16 1.78
N VAL A 122 -21.92 0.08 1.47
CA VAL A 122 -22.49 1.44 1.31
C VAL A 122 -22.27 2.30 2.55
N GLY A 123 -22.44 1.73 3.75
CA GLY A 123 -22.28 2.45 5.00
C GLY A 123 -20.87 2.97 5.25
N ILE A 124 -19.84 2.18 4.92
CA ILE A 124 -18.44 2.61 5.10
C ILE A 124 -18.03 3.65 4.07
N PHE A 125 -18.57 3.55 2.85
CA PHE A 125 -18.36 4.54 1.80
C PHE A 125 -18.87 5.92 2.24
N PHE A 126 -20.09 5.99 2.79
CA PHE A 126 -20.63 7.25 3.31
C PHE A 126 -19.84 7.77 4.51
N ARG A 127 -19.41 6.90 5.43
CA ARG A 127 -18.56 7.32 6.56
C ARG A 127 -17.23 7.89 6.09
N TYR A 128 -16.63 7.34 5.03
CA TYR A 128 -15.43 7.90 4.41
C TYR A 128 -15.72 9.24 3.75
N LEU A 129 -16.80 9.34 2.96
CA LEU A 129 -17.17 10.56 2.24
C LEU A 129 -17.46 11.73 3.19
N PHE A 130 -18.08 11.44 4.35
CA PHE A 130 -18.37 12.45 5.38
C PHE A 130 -17.22 12.67 6.39
N GLY A 131 -16.03 12.13 6.12
CA GLY A 131 -14.86 12.29 6.99
C GLY A 131 -15.01 11.68 8.39
N GLN A 132 -15.87 10.67 8.55
CA GLN A 132 -16.15 10.02 9.84
C GLN A 132 -15.40 8.71 10.03
N LEU A 133 -14.71 8.23 9.00
CA LEU A 133 -13.97 6.96 9.02
C LEU A 133 -12.54 7.18 9.48
N THR A 134 -12.13 6.53 10.56
CA THR A 134 -10.73 6.50 11.01
C THR A 134 -9.94 5.45 10.21
N LEU A 135 -8.61 5.58 10.17
CA LEU A 135 -7.72 4.60 9.52
C LEU A 135 -7.91 3.20 10.14
N ASP A 136 -7.87 3.10 11.46
CA ASP A 136 -8.10 1.81 12.15
C ASP A 136 -9.51 1.24 11.88
N GLY A 137 -10.52 2.11 11.85
CA GLY A 137 -11.89 1.73 11.49
C GLY A 137 -11.99 1.15 10.07
N ALA A 138 -11.27 1.72 9.11
CA ALA A 138 -11.21 1.21 7.74
C ALA A 138 -10.58 -0.19 7.69
N PHE A 139 -9.46 -0.40 8.39
CA PHE A 139 -8.79 -1.69 8.45
C PHE A 139 -9.60 -2.75 9.22
N LYS A 140 -10.27 -2.38 10.32
CA LYS A 140 -11.19 -3.28 11.03
C LYS A 140 -12.33 -3.74 10.12
N TYR A 141 -12.88 -2.83 9.33
CA TYR A 141 -13.94 -3.18 8.39
C TYR A 141 -13.42 -4.09 7.26
N ALA A 142 -12.27 -3.74 6.66
CA ALA A 142 -11.63 -4.55 5.64
C ALA A 142 -11.32 -5.96 6.15
N SER A 143 -10.77 -6.06 7.36
CA SER A 143 -10.50 -7.34 8.04
C SER A 143 -11.75 -8.20 8.15
N LYS A 144 -12.85 -7.62 8.64
CA LYS A 144 -14.13 -8.33 8.74
C LYS A 144 -14.64 -8.78 7.37
N ARG A 145 -14.50 -7.95 6.35
CA ARG A 145 -14.97 -8.23 4.98
C ARG A 145 -14.18 -9.37 4.34
N MET A 146 -12.87 -9.39 4.55
CA MET A 146 -11.97 -10.41 4.02
C MET A 146 -11.83 -11.65 4.92
N LYS A 147 -12.39 -11.60 6.15
CA LYS A 147 -12.26 -12.64 7.18
C LYS A 147 -10.80 -12.95 7.56
N ILE A 148 -9.99 -11.91 7.65
CA ILE A 148 -8.58 -11.97 8.06
C ILE A 148 -8.27 -10.82 9.02
N SER A 149 -7.11 -10.87 9.66
CA SER A 149 -6.56 -9.71 10.36
C SER A 149 -5.71 -8.87 9.38
N ALA A 150 -6.17 -7.67 9.05
CA ALA A 150 -5.42 -6.72 8.23
C ALA A 150 -5.10 -5.46 9.04
N LYS A 151 -3.85 -4.95 8.94
CA LYS A 151 -3.38 -3.78 9.68
C LYS A 151 -2.59 -2.81 8.80
N PRO A 152 -2.71 -1.49 9.05
CA PRO A 152 -1.78 -0.51 8.49
C PRO A 152 -0.48 -0.53 9.27
N VAL A 153 0.62 -0.24 8.59
CA VAL A 153 1.93 0.07 9.18
C VAL A 153 2.33 1.45 8.70
N LEU A 154 2.38 2.41 9.62
CA LEU A 154 2.80 3.78 9.31
C LEU A 154 4.32 3.84 9.31
N LEU A 155 4.89 4.27 8.18
CA LEU A 155 6.33 4.38 7.98
C LEU A 155 6.77 5.84 8.17
N PRO A 156 7.87 6.09 8.87
CA PRO A 156 8.41 7.43 9.09
C PRO A 156 9.25 7.95 7.91
N PHE A 157 9.07 7.40 6.72
CA PHE A 157 9.85 7.70 5.53
C PHE A 157 8.96 8.32 4.45
N ALA A 158 9.14 9.60 4.17
CA ALA A 158 8.40 10.30 3.11
C ALA A 158 8.63 9.66 1.73
N GLU A 159 9.87 9.25 1.45
CA GLU A 159 10.28 8.64 0.18
C GLU A 159 9.68 7.26 -0.05
N ALA A 160 9.24 6.58 1.02
CA ALA A 160 8.53 5.32 0.92
C ALA A 160 7.18 5.43 0.19
N ALA A 161 6.63 6.62 0.04
CA ALA A 161 5.40 6.87 -0.70
C ALA A 161 5.63 7.47 -2.09
N ILE A 162 6.88 7.52 -2.58
CA ILE A 162 7.22 8.09 -3.91
C ILE A 162 7.47 6.97 -4.90
N ASP A 163 6.53 6.78 -5.83
CA ASP A 163 6.61 5.90 -6.98
C ASP A 163 6.73 6.71 -8.29
N VAL A 164 7.08 6.07 -9.39
CA VAL A 164 7.26 6.71 -10.71
C VAL A 164 6.12 6.31 -11.64
N ASP A 165 5.09 7.15 -11.68
CA ASP A 165 3.92 6.96 -12.57
C ASP A 165 3.99 7.84 -13.83
N LYS A 166 4.72 8.98 -13.76
CA LYS A 166 4.78 9.99 -14.84
C LYS A 166 6.16 10.63 -14.91
N PRO A 167 6.50 11.34 -16.01
CA PRO A 167 7.83 11.94 -16.20
C PRO A 167 8.28 12.88 -15.08
N SER A 168 7.35 13.64 -14.47
CA SER A 168 7.69 14.52 -13.33
C SER A 168 8.16 13.75 -12.09
N ASP A 169 7.64 12.54 -11.88
CA ASP A 169 8.04 11.69 -10.74
C ASP A 169 9.47 11.17 -10.98
N LYS A 170 9.81 10.84 -12.24
CA LYS A 170 11.17 10.45 -12.62
C LYS A 170 12.17 11.56 -12.32
N THR A 171 11.87 12.81 -12.71
CA THR A 171 12.73 13.96 -12.43
C THR A 171 12.98 14.14 -10.94
N LEU A 172 11.92 14.09 -10.14
CA LEU A 172 12.00 14.17 -8.67
C LEU A 172 12.88 13.05 -8.10
N VAL A 173 12.68 11.83 -8.54
CA VAL A 173 13.46 10.67 -8.07
C VAL A 173 14.95 10.84 -8.42
N GLU A 174 15.27 11.29 -9.63
CA GLU A 174 16.65 11.55 -10.05
C GLU A 174 17.31 12.64 -9.18
N GLU A 175 16.58 13.69 -8.82
CA GLU A 175 17.07 14.74 -7.91
C GLU A 175 17.36 14.19 -6.52
N ILE A 176 16.44 13.38 -5.98
CA ILE A 176 16.60 12.76 -4.65
C ILE A 176 17.81 11.82 -4.64
N LEU A 177 17.97 10.96 -5.67
CA LEU A 177 19.10 10.04 -5.77
C LEU A 177 20.43 10.80 -5.87
N LYS A 178 20.53 11.83 -6.72
CA LYS A 178 21.73 12.70 -6.81
C LYS A 178 22.06 13.34 -5.45
N ALA A 179 21.05 13.80 -4.72
CA ALA A 179 21.26 14.39 -3.39
C ALA A 179 21.68 13.35 -2.33
N ARG A 180 21.29 12.08 -2.47
CA ARG A 180 21.78 10.96 -1.63
C ARG A 180 23.25 10.67 -1.93
N ASP A 181 23.61 10.53 -3.22
CA ASP A 181 24.98 10.23 -3.66
C ASP A 181 25.98 11.34 -3.26
N ALA A 182 25.54 12.60 -3.23
CA ALA A 182 26.36 13.72 -2.79
C ALA A 182 26.61 13.76 -1.27
N ARG A 183 25.87 12.98 -0.47
CA ARG A 183 25.97 12.92 1.00
C ARG A 183 26.68 11.67 1.53
N GLY A 184 26.87 10.68 0.68
CA GLY A 184 27.55 9.41 0.99
C GLY A 184 28.96 9.40 0.56
#